data_167c32e17b6e4ecc13892631bcbd3473
#
_entry.id   167c32e17b6e4ecc13892631bcbd3473
#
_cell.length_a   1.000
_cell.length_b   1.000
_cell.length_c   1.000
_cell.angle_alpha   90.00
_cell.angle_beta   90.00
_cell.angle_gamma   90.00
#
_symmetry.space_group_name_H-M   'P 1'
#
loop_
_entity.id
_entity.type
_entity.pdbx_description
1 polymer ?
#
loop_
_entity_poly.entity_id
_entity_poly.type
_entity_poly.pdbx_seq_one_letter_code
_entity_poly.pdbx_strand_id
1 'polypeptide(L)'
;YNEETIELGKEFHYVPGESAFEENSAKILDYLTDIYEIQETLGKTYYSSLFKRQELILSKKMLQKLLDLSENIECDINIFGKEFKNINIVKGNPELSIDMLLDDNMLTLKKSADNKLISLCEDGSILFYDNALYLPEKEFVSCLLPFYVPLFMQNGKEIEFRSDNKNGFIEKVLPVVKKHMNINVPDEIKDMYIVEPLVPKLYLDIYHNRKKVSVTAVVKFQY
;
A
#
# COMPACT_ATOMS: atom_id res chain seq x y z
N TYR A 1 25.64 26.17 4.25
CA TYR A 1 26.11 25.00 4.99
C TYR A 1 27.50 25.31 5.50
N ASN A 2 27.66 25.49 6.77
CA ASN A 2 28.96 25.47 7.43
C ASN A 2 29.17 24.07 8.02
N GLU A 3 30.42 23.61 8.10
CA GLU A 3 30.78 22.30 8.63
C GLU A 3 30.23 22.03 10.05
N GLU A 4 29.83 23.06 10.77
CA GLU A 4 29.36 23.00 12.15
C GLU A 4 27.87 23.30 12.33
N THR A 5 27.15 23.81 11.29
CA THR A 5 25.74 24.23 11.44
C THR A 5 24.93 24.00 10.19
N ILE A 6 23.69 23.53 10.37
CA ILE A 6 22.68 23.46 9.31
C ILE A 6 21.65 24.55 9.58
N GLU A 7 21.48 25.47 8.64
CA GLU A 7 20.43 26.49 8.70
C GLU A 7 19.11 25.95 8.18
N LEU A 8 18.13 25.80 9.08
CA LEU A 8 16.77 25.38 8.76
C LEU A 8 15.84 26.61 8.79
N GLY A 9 15.91 27.42 7.72
CA GLY A 9 15.18 28.68 7.67
C GLY A 9 15.92 29.85 8.31
N LYS A 10 15.21 30.97 8.55
CA LYS A 10 15.84 32.21 9.01
C LYS A 10 16.09 32.29 10.52
N GLU A 11 15.43 31.43 11.31
CA GLU A 11 15.38 31.57 12.76
C GLU A 11 15.89 30.32 13.51
N PHE A 12 16.27 29.26 12.81
CA PHE A 12 16.71 28.01 13.44
C PHE A 12 18.05 27.52 12.88
N HIS A 13 19.02 27.38 13.79
CA HIS A 13 20.35 26.85 13.51
C HIS A 13 20.47 25.49 14.20
N TYR A 14 20.69 24.44 13.41
CA TYR A 14 20.98 23.12 13.93
C TYR A 14 22.50 22.95 14.12
N VAL A 15 22.90 22.62 15.35
CA VAL A 15 24.26 22.25 15.67
C VAL A 15 24.29 20.77 16.03
N PRO A 16 24.95 19.92 15.22
CA PRO A 16 25.05 18.50 15.51
C PRO A 16 25.65 18.25 16.92
N GLY A 17 24.97 17.44 17.72
CA GLY A 17 25.38 17.12 19.09
C GLY A 17 24.92 18.12 20.18
N GLU A 18 24.50 19.34 19.83
CA GLU A 18 23.99 20.32 20.78
C GLU A 18 22.46 20.45 20.75
N SER A 19 21.85 20.24 19.58
CA SER A 19 20.41 20.33 19.41
C SER A 19 19.73 18.98 19.63
N ALA A 20 18.72 18.94 20.48
CA ALA A 20 17.93 17.74 20.73
C ALA A 20 16.70 17.74 19.82
N PHE A 21 16.55 16.70 19.02
CA PHE A 21 15.34 16.41 18.26
C PHE A 21 14.65 15.16 18.84
N GLU A 22 13.35 15.06 18.62
CA GLU A 22 12.68 13.77 18.79
C GLU A 22 13.32 12.73 17.88
N GLU A 23 13.32 11.47 18.31
CA GLU A 23 14.05 10.38 17.64
C GLU A 23 13.76 10.26 16.14
N ASN A 24 12.50 10.42 15.74
CA ASN A 24 12.12 10.35 14.32
C ASN A 24 12.62 11.56 13.53
N SER A 25 12.54 12.75 14.11
CA SER A 25 13.06 13.97 13.48
C SER A 25 14.58 13.92 13.31
N ALA A 26 15.29 13.36 14.28
CA ALA A 26 16.74 13.13 14.18
C ALA A 26 17.08 12.19 13.02
N LYS A 27 16.37 11.07 12.88
CA LYS A 27 16.57 10.11 11.77
C LYS A 27 16.33 10.75 10.39
N ILE A 28 15.33 11.63 10.28
CA ILE A 28 15.07 12.36 9.04
C ILE A 28 16.23 13.30 8.72
N LEU A 29 16.70 14.03 9.73
CA LEU A 29 17.80 14.98 9.55
C LEU A 29 19.09 14.27 9.17
N ASP A 30 19.42 13.16 9.84
CA ASP A 30 20.57 12.31 9.50
C ASP A 30 20.48 11.82 8.04
N TYR A 31 19.29 11.34 7.64
CA TYR A 31 19.07 10.91 6.26
C TYR A 31 19.26 12.04 5.23
N LEU A 32 18.77 13.24 5.51
CA LEU A 32 18.95 14.38 4.63
C LEU A 32 20.41 14.84 4.57
N THR A 33 21.13 14.73 5.68
CA THR A 33 22.57 15.02 5.78
C THR A 33 23.37 14.00 4.95
N ASP A 34 23.07 12.70 5.06
CA ASP A 34 23.69 11.67 4.23
C ASP A 34 23.53 11.96 2.73
N ILE A 35 22.32 12.37 2.29
CA ILE A 35 22.07 12.72 0.89
C ILE A 35 22.93 13.92 0.48
N TYR A 36 23.06 14.91 1.34
CA TYR A 36 23.89 16.08 1.08
C TYR A 36 25.37 15.71 0.96
N GLU A 37 25.92 14.93 1.89
CA GLU A 37 27.30 14.48 1.88
C GLU A 37 27.64 13.63 0.64
N ILE A 38 26.73 12.73 0.24
CA ILE A 38 26.86 11.96 -1.00
C ILE A 38 26.98 12.92 -2.19
N GLN A 39 26.12 13.92 -2.27
CA GLN A 39 26.14 14.89 -3.36
C GLN A 39 27.45 15.70 -3.39
N GLU A 40 27.93 16.17 -2.25
CA GLU A 40 29.20 16.90 -2.17
C GLU A 40 30.39 16.02 -2.57
N THR A 41 30.39 14.74 -2.14
CA THR A 41 31.44 13.78 -2.45
C THR A 41 31.51 13.43 -3.94
N LEU A 42 30.34 13.25 -4.59
CA LEU A 42 30.27 12.92 -6.01
C LEU A 42 30.59 14.11 -6.93
N GLY A 43 30.74 15.28 -6.36
CA GLY A 43 31.00 16.53 -7.07
C GLY A 43 29.78 17.08 -7.78
N LYS A 44 29.75 18.39 -7.93
CA LYS A 44 28.69 19.12 -8.68
C LYS A 44 28.89 18.87 -10.18
N THR A 45 28.51 17.69 -10.65
CA THR A 45 28.35 17.50 -12.09
C THR A 45 27.24 18.43 -12.57
N TYR A 46 27.47 19.14 -13.64
CA TYR A 46 26.71 20.26 -14.19
C TYR A 46 25.20 20.03 -14.39
N TYR A 47 24.69 18.80 -14.21
CA TYR A 47 23.34 18.39 -14.61
C TYR A 47 22.46 17.80 -13.52
N SER A 48 22.94 17.61 -12.29
CA SER A 48 22.13 16.90 -11.28
C SER A 48 22.40 17.31 -9.84
N SER A 49 22.22 18.60 -9.52
CA SER A 49 22.10 18.95 -8.11
C SER A 49 20.74 18.46 -7.60
N LEU A 50 20.77 17.55 -6.60
CA LEU A 50 19.55 17.12 -5.90
C LEU A 50 18.95 18.28 -5.11
N PHE A 51 19.81 19.17 -4.59
CA PHE A 51 19.41 20.37 -3.89
C PHE A 51 19.38 21.57 -4.84
N LYS A 52 18.20 22.15 -5.03
CA LYS A 52 17.99 23.38 -5.78
C LYS A 52 17.37 24.43 -4.88
N ARG A 53 18.15 25.42 -4.44
CA ARG A 53 17.72 26.45 -3.49
C ARG A 53 17.24 25.81 -2.18
N GLN A 54 15.92 25.80 -1.93
CA GLN A 54 15.27 25.21 -0.75
C GLN A 54 14.52 23.91 -1.08
N GLU A 55 14.73 23.37 -2.28
CA GLU A 55 14.05 22.17 -2.75
C GLU A 55 15.03 21.01 -2.85
N LEU A 56 14.62 19.85 -2.41
CA LEU A 56 15.31 18.57 -2.58
C LEU A 56 14.55 17.71 -3.59
N ILE A 57 15.21 17.35 -4.68
CA ILE A 57 14.65 16.47 -5.69
C ILE A 57 14.97 15.02 -5.31
N LEU A 58 13.93 14.28 -4.95
CA LEU A 58 14.05 12.88 -4.51
C LEU A 58 13.76 11.91 -5.64
N SER A 59 14.57 10.88 -5.77
CA SER A 59 14.16 9.69 -6.50
C SER A 59 13.04 8.97 -5.73
N LYS A 60 12.29 8.11 -6.41
CA LYS A 60 11.24 7.30 -5.78
C LYS A 60 11.73 6.54 -4.54
N LYS A 61 12.91 5.89 -4.61
CA LYS A 61 13.48 5.16 -3.46
C LYS A 61 13.84 6.07 -2.29
N MET A 62 14.35 7.26 -2.60
CA MET A 62 14.66 8.26 -1.58
C MET A 62 13.39 8.78 -0.92
N LEU A 63 12.34 9.04 -1.70
CA LEU A 63 11.04 9.44 -1.17
C LEU A 63 10.44 8.34 -0.29
N GLN A 64 10.44 7.09 -0.73
CA GLN A 64 9.96 5.96 0.08
C GLN A 64 10.69 5.89 1.43
N LYS A 65 12.04 6.00 1.42
CA LYS A 65 12.81 5.98 2.66
C LYS A 65 12.51 7.19 3.55
N LEU A 66 12.33 8.38 2.98
CA LEU A 66 11.94 9.56 3.74
C LEU A 66 10.57 9.36 4.40
N LEU A 67 9.58 8.89 3.66
CA LEU A 67 8.24 8.60 4.19
C LEU A 67 8.28 7.51 5.26
N ASP A 68 9.11 6.49 5.08
CA ASP A 68 9.34 5.44 6.09
C ASP A 68 9.86 6.01 7.43
N LEU A 69 10.75 6.98 7.37
CA LEU A 69 11.28 7.66 8.55
C LEU A 69 10.30 8.65 9.16
N SER A 70 9.33 9.10 8.37
CA SER A 70 8.33 10.11 8.77
C SER A 70 7.04 9.50 9.31
N GLU A 71 7.02 8.22 9.63
CA GLU A 71 5.86 7.56 10.26
C GLU A 71 5.48 8.29 11.56
N ASN A 72 4.19 8.58 11.73
CA ASN A 72 3.62 9.36 12.84
C ASN A 72 4.06 10.85 12.91
N ILE A 73 4.65 11.37 11.85
CA ILE A 73 4.91 12.81 11.72
C ILE A 73 3.84 13.39 10.79
N GLU A 74 3.17 14.43 11.26
CA GLU A 74 2.24 15.18 10.43
C GLU A 74 3.01 15.97 9.38
N CYS A 75 2.55 15.92 8.14
CA CYS A 75 3.17 16.68 7.06
C CYS A 75 2.13 17.39 6.19
N ASP A 76 2.55 18.49 5.59
CA ASP A 76 1.80 19.17 4.55
C ASP A 76 2.30 18.71 3.18
N ILE A 77 1.39 18.43 2.27
CA ILE A 77 1.73 18.00 0.91
C ILE A 77 0.98 18.83 -0.12
N ASN A 78 1.61 18.98 -1.27
CA ASN A 78 0.96 19.56 -2.46
C ASN A 78 0.91 18.49 -3.56
N ILE A 79 -0.29 18.11 -3.97
CA ILE A 79 -0.51 17.14 -5.03
C ILE A 79 -1.23 17.84 -6.17
N PHE A 80 -0.57 17.97 -7.33
CA PHE A 80 -1.10 18.63 -8.52
C PHE A 80 -1.67 20.05 -8.25
N GLY A 81 -0.97 20.84 -7.40
CA GLY A 81 -1.38 22.21 -7.07
C GLY A 81 -2.44 22.32 -5.98
N LYS A 82 -2.92 21.21 -5.43
CA LYS A 82 -3.83 21.19 -4.29
C LYS A 82 -3.07 20.88 -3.01
N GLU A 83 -3.16 21.82 -2.05
CA GLU A 83 -2.53 21.70 -0.74
C GLU A 83 -3.40 20.84 0.20
N PHE A 84 -2.78 19.91 0.91
CA PHE A 84 -3.35 19.10 1.98
C PHE A 84 -2.50 19.28 3.23
N LYS A 85 -3.13 19.55 4.36
CA LYS A 85 -2.45 19.85 5.63
C LYS A 85 -2.64 18.76 6.66
N ASN A 86 -1.65 18.63 7.53
CA ASN A 86 -1.68 17.71 8.68
C ASN A 86 -2.07 16.28 8.24
N ILE A 87 -1.45 15.80 7.17
CA ILE A 87 -1.68 14.44 6.71
C ILE A 87 -0.80 13.46 7.48
N ASN A 88 -1.33 12.27 7.71
CA ASN A 88 -0.61 11.17 8.34
C ASN A 88 0.10 10.31 7.31
N ILE A 89 1.26 9.77 7.68
CA ILE A 89 1.97 8.75 6.91
C ILE A 89 1.74 7.40 7.58
N VAL A 90 1.16 6.47 6.83
CA VAL A 90 0.73 5.16 7.33
C VAL A 90 1.46 4.05 6.60
N LYS A 91 2.18 3.20 7.33
CA LYS A 91 2.71 1.93 6.80
C LYS A 91 1.59 0.91 6.80
N GLY A 92 1.09 0.58 5.62
CA GLY A 92 -0.01 -0.35 5.46
C GLY A 92 -0.93 0.03 4.32
N ASN A 93 -2.03 -0.68 4.23
CA ASN A 93 -2.96 -0.58 3.13
C ASN A 93 -4.11 0.38 3.46
N PRO A 94 -4.58 1.22 2.51
CA PRO A 94 -5.80 1.98 2.69
C PRO A 94 -7.01 1.05 2.74
N GLU A 95 -8.00 1.38 3.56
CA GLU A 95 -9.27 0.65 3.62
C GLU A 95 -10.15 1.03 2.42
N LEU A 96 -10.02 0.28 1.34
CA LEU A 96 -10.84 0.47 0.15
C LEU A 96 -12.09 -0.40 0.21
N SER A 97 -13.23 0.17 -0.16
CA SER A 97 -14.51 -0.53 -0.19
C SER A 97 -15.11 -0.51 -1.59
N ILE A 98 -15.60 -1.66 -2.03
CA ILE A 98 -16.23 -1.89 -3.32
C ILE A 98 -17.61 -2.48 -3.09
N ASP A 99 -18.63 -1.90 -3.70
CA ASP A 99 -19.98 -2.44 -3.74
C ASP A 99 -20.11 -3.36 -4.94
N MET A 100 -20.63 -4.55 -4.69
CA MET A 100 -20.97 -5.53 -5.70
C MET A 100 -22.48 -5.52 -5.90
N LEU A 101 -22.93 -5.35 -7.13
CA LEU A 101 -24.33 -5.35 -7.50
C LEU A 101 -24.58 -6.50 -8.48
N LEU A 102 -25.67 -7.20 -8.28
CA LEU A 102 -26.14 -8.25 -9.20
C LEU A 102 -27.48 -7.82 -9.80
N ASP A 103 -27.52 -7.74 -11.13
CA ASP A 103 -28.74 -7.47 -11.88
C ASP A 103 -28.87 -8.50 -12.99
N ASP A 104 -29.90 -9.34 -12.92
CA ASP A 104 -30.15 -10.47 -13.81
C ASP A 104 -28.87 -11.31 -14.05
N ASN A 105 -28.23 -11.08 -15.19
CA ASN A 105 -27.01 -11.79 -15.61
C ASN A 105 -25.74 -10.93 -15.54
N MET A 106 -25.82 -9.71 -15.03
CA MET A 106 -24.70 -8.79 -14.97
C MET A 106 -24.26 -8.56 -13.55
N LEU A 107 -22.94 -8.73 -13.30
CA LEU A 107 -22.30 -8.37 -12.06
C LEU A 107 -21.57 -7.05 -12.24
N THR A 108 -21.88 -6.06 -11.42
CA THR A 108 -21.26 -4.74 -11.47
C THR A 108 -20.51 -4.46 -10.18
N LEU A 109 -19.26 -4.00 -10.30
CA LEU A 109 -18.48 -3.48 -9.19
C LEU A 109 -18.43 -1.97 -9.26
N LYS A 110 -18.69 -1.31 -8.12
CA LYS A 110 -18.58 0.14 -7.94
C LYS A 110 -17.78 0.46 -6.69
N LYS A 111 -17.07 1.60 -6.67
CA LYS A 111 -16.50 2.09 -5.41
C LYS A 111 -17.62 2.49 -4.44
N SER A 112 -17.50 2.12 -3.18
CA SER A 112 -18.51 2.42 -2.16
C SER A 112 -18.50 3.88 -1.69
N ALA A 113 -17.35 4.56 -1.80
CA ALA A 113 -17.18 5.94 -1.38
C ALA A 113 -16.59 6.79 -2.50
N ASP A 114 -16.95 8.08 -2.52
CA ASP A 114 -16.44 9.03 -3.52
C ASP A 114 -15.00 9.52 -3.26
N ASN A 115 -14.35 9.01 -2.22
CA ASN A 115 -12.97 9.35 -1.91
C ASN A 115 -12.05 8.99 -3.07
N LYS A 116 -11.17 9.95 -3.41
CA LYS A 116 -10.22 9.77 -4.51
C LYS A 116 -8.99 9.03 -3.99
N LEU A 117 -8.68 7.94 -4.65
CA LEU A 117 -7.39 7.28 -4.49
C LEU A 117 -6.42 7.83 -5.53
N ILE A 118 -5.30 8.38 -5.07
CA ILE A 118 -4.27 8.93 -5.96
C ILE A 118 -3.00 8.10 -5.77
N SER A 119 -2.53 7.50 -6.85
CA SER A 119 -1.21 6.88 -6.87
C SER A 119 -0.16 7.94 -7.21
N LEU A 120 0.80 8.15 -6.31
CA LEU A 120 1.90 9.10 -6.49
C LEU A 120 3.08 8.47 -7.25
N CYS A 121 3.09 7.14 -7.40
CA CYS A 121 4.07 6.40 -8.18
C CYS A 121 3.36 5.44 -9.14
N GLU A 122 3.92 5.24 -10.34
CA GLU A 122 3.33 4.38 -11.37
C GLU A 122 3.06 2.95 -10.91
N ASP A 123 3.87 2.45 -9.98
CA ASP A 123 3.75 1.10 -9.44
C ASP A 123 2.86 1.00 -8.20
N GLY A 124 2.16 2.07 -7.81
CA GLY A 124 1.25 2.06 -6.66
C GLY A 124 1.93 1.99 -5.28
N SER A 125 3.24 2.16 -5.22
CA SER A 125 4.01 2.02 -3.97
C SER A 125 3.83 3.16 -2.97
N ILE A 126 3.22 4.25 -3.38
CA ILE A 126 2.81 5.38 -2.53
C ILE A 126 1.42 5.81 -2.97
N LEU A 127 0.46 5.68 -2.07
CA LEU A 127 -0.94 6.04 -2.32
C LEU A 127 -1.37 7.18 -1.40
N PHE A 128 -2.15 8.11 -1.93
CA PHE A 128 -2.84 9.12 -1.14
C PHE A 128 -4.34 8.80 -1.15
N TYR A 129 -4.90 8.63 0.03
CA TYR A 129 -6.31 8.30 0.22
C TYR A 129 -6.78 8.84 1.57
N ASP A 130 -7.96 9.44 1.59
CA ASP A 130 -8.64 9.94 2.79
C ASP A 130 -7.73 10.76 3.74
N ASN A 131 -7.05 11.74 3.16
CA ASN A 131 -6.13 12.64 3.86
C ASN A 131 -4.94 11.95 4.56
N ALA A 132 -4.49 10.81 4.03
CA ALA A 132 -3.29 10.12 4.49
C ALA A 132 -2.45 9.61 3.31
N LEU A 133 -1.13 9.50 3.54
CA LEU A 133 -0.19 8.83 2.65
C LEU A 133 0.02 7.40 3.14
N TYR A 134 -0.19 6.45 2.25
CA TYR A 134 -0.01 5.03 2.52
C TYR A 134 1.22 4.48 1.81
N LEU A 135 1.97 3.65 2.52
CA LEU A 135 3.03 2.80 1.99
C LEU A 135 2.52 1.36 2.00
N PRO A 136 1.79 0.95 0.94
CA PRO A 136 1.08 -0.33 0.94
C PRO A 136 1.99 -1.52 0.72
N GLU A 137 1.52 -2.68 1.12
CA GLU A 137 2.15 -3.96 0.84
C GLU A 137 2.09 -4.31 -0.64
N LYS A 138 3.08 -5.03 -1.15
CA LYS A 138 3.16 -5.41 -2.57
C LYS A 138 1.98 -6.26 -3.02
N GLU A 139 1.52 -7.16 -2.17
CA GLU A 139 0.37 -8.03 -2.42
C GLU A 139 -0.91 -7.23 -2.60
N PHE A 140 -1.12 -6.22 -1.74
CA PHE A 140 -2.24 -5.29 -1.86
C PHE A 140 -2.17 -4.52 -3.19
N VAL A 141 -1.01 -3.96 -3.51
CA VAL A 141 -0.82 -3.21 -4.76
C VAL A 141 -1.10 -4.09 -5.98
N SER A 142 -0.59 -5.32 -6.00
CA SER A 142 -0.83 -6.27 -7.08
C SER A 142 -2.31 -6.59 -7.24
N CYS A 143 -3.05 -6.67 -6.12
CA CYS A 143 -4.49 -6.88 -6.11
C CYS A 143 -5.25 -5.62 -6.57
N LEU A 144 -4.79 -4.43 -6.19
CA LEU A 144 -5.42 -3.15 -6.52
C LEU A 144 -5.30 -2.78 -8.00
N LEU A 145 -4.16 -3.04 -8.64
CA LEU A 145 -3.85 -2.56 -9.98
C LEU A 145 -4.95 -2.82 -11.03
N PRO A 146 -5.58 -4.01 -11.13
CA PRO A 146 -6.65 -4.25 -12.10
C PRO A 146 -7.90 -3.38 -11.88
N PHE A 147 -8.12 -2.93 -10.65
CA PHE A 147 -9.28 -2.14 -10.24
C PHE A 147 -8.98 -0.64 -10.20
N TYR A 148 -7.70 -0.26 -10.13
CA TYR A 148 -7.30 1.13 -9.93
C TYR A 148 -7.86 2.06 -11.01
N VAL A 149 -7.58 1.75 -12.28
CA VAL A 149 -8.02 2.59 -13.40
C VAL A 149 -9.56 2.62 -13.52
N PRO A 150 -10.26 1.48 -13.58
CA PRO A 150 -11.69 1.48 -13.83
C PRO A 150 -12.54 1.96 -12.66
N LEU A 151 -12.09 1.81 -11.40
CA LEU A 151 -12.89 2.18 -10.22
C LEU A 151 -12.37 3.42 -9.51
N PHE A 152 -11.06 3.55 -9.33
CA PHE A 152 -10.50 4.54 -8.39
C PHE A 152 -9.90 5.77 -9.05
N MET A 153 -9.56 5.73 -10.34
CA MET A 153 -9.16 6.95 -11.05
C MET A 153 -10.31 7.94 -11.20
N GLN A 154 -9.97 9.19 -11.51
CA GLN A 154 -10.88 10.33 -11.51
C GLN A 154 -12.15 10.13 -12.35
N ASN A 155 -12.09 9.34 -13.42
CA ASN A 155 -13.21 9.03 -14.31
C ASN A 155 -13.68 7.57 -14.17
N GLY A 156 -13.17 6.83 -13.20
CA GLY A 156 -13.58 5.46 -12.94
C GLY A 156 -15.02 5.44 -12.41
N LYS A 157 -15.83 4.54 -12.95
CA LYS A 157 -17.24 4.42 -12.56
C LYS A 157 -17.55 3.02 -12.04
N GLU A 158 -17.37 2.03 -12.89
CA GLU A 158 -17.80 0.67 -12.61
C GLU A 158 -17.08 -0.34 -13.50
N ILE A 159 -17.08 -1.59 -13.06
CA ILE A 159 -16.62 -2.74 -13.84
C ILE A 159 -17.80 -3.68 -13.99
N GLU A 160 -18.14 -4.06 -15.22
CA GLU A 160 -19.21 -4.98 -15.54
C GLU A 160 -18.67 -6.35 -15.95
N PHE A 161 -19.20 -7.41 -15.37
CA PHE A 161 -18.95 -8.79 -15.76
C PHE A 161 -20.25 -9.42 -16.29
N ARG A 162 -20.23 -9.85 -17.53
CA ARG A 162 -21.34 -10.55 -18.17
C ARG A 162 -21.25 -12.05 -17.92
N SER A 163 -22.34 -12.77 -18.12
CA SER A 163 -22.59 -14.18 -17.79
C SER A 163 -21.34 -15.09 -17.68
N ASP A 164 -20.54 -15.16 -18.70
CA ASP A 164 -19.40 -16.12 -18.75
C ASP A 164 -18.23 -15.74 -17.84
N ASN A 165 -18.03 -14.43 -17.62
CA ASN A 165 -16.94 -13.90 -16.79
C ASN A 165 -17.34 -13.74 -15.32
N LYS A 166 -18.64 -13.64 -15.03
CA LYS A 166 -19.18 -13.47 -13.67
C LYS A 166 -18.75 -14.60 -12.74
N ASN A 167 -18.98 -15.83 -13.15
CA ASN A 167 -18.63 -17.01 -12.33
C ASN A 167 -17.11 -17.10 -12.09
N GLY A 168 -16.33 -16.88 -13.15
CA GLY A 168 -14.87 -16.86 -13.02
C GLY A 168 -14.36 -15.77 -12.07
N PHE A 169 -14.99 -14.61 -12.04
CA PHE A 169 -14.67 -13.56 -11.08
C PHE A 169 -15.01 -13.99 -9.65
N ILE A 170 -16.23 -14.49 -9.42
CA ILE A 170 -16.71 -14.88 -8.08
C ILE A 170 -15.88 -16.04 -7.51
N GLU A 171 -15.57 -17.05 -8.31
CA GLU A 171 -14.87 -18.24 -7.85
C GLU A 171 -13.36 -18.00 -7.65
N LYS A 172 -12.72 -17.24 -8.52
CA LYS A 172 -11.25 -17.14 -8.56
C LYS A 172 -10.70 -15.81 -8.08
N VAL A 173 -11.38 -14.70 -8.36
CA VAL A 173 -10.88 -13.35 -8.10
C VAL A 173 -11.40 -12.81 -6.77
N LEU A 174 -12.70 -12.93 -6.52
CA LEU A 174 -13.35 -12.41 -5.32
C LEU A 174 -12.69 -12.90 -4.01
N PRO A 175 -12.33 -14.18 -3.83
CA PRO A 175 -11.67 -14.64 -2.61
C PRO A 175 -10.29 -14.01 -2.38
N VAL A 176 -9.58 -13.65 -3.44
CA VAL A 176 -8.28 -12.99 -3.36
C VAL A 176 -8.49 -11.51 -2.99
N VAL A 177 -9.39 -10.84 -3.67
CA VAL A 177 -9.66 -9.41 -3.46
C VAL A 177 -10.19 -9.14 -2.05
N LYS A 178 -11.06 -10.00 -1.53
CA LYS A 178 -11.59 -9.91 -0.14
C LYS A 178 -10.53 -9.94 0.95
N LYS A 179 -9.34 -10.44 0.68
CA LYS A 179 -8.24 -10.43 1.64
C LYS A 179 -7.60 -9.05 1.80
N HIS A 180 -7.79 -8.19 0.80
CA HIS A 180 -7.10 -6.91 0.71
C HIS A 180 -8.05 -5.71 0.67
N MET A 181 -9.30 -5.89 0.26
CA MET A 181 -10.29 -4.83 0.12
C MET A 181 -11.64 -5.28 0.70
N ASN A 182 -12.39 -4.35 1.23
CA ASN A 182 -13.76 -4.60 1.70
C ASN A 182 -14.69 -4.70 0.50
N ILE A 183 -15.32 -5.84 0.30
CA ILE A 183 -16.32 -6.03 -0.76
C ILE A 183 -17.67 -6.29 -0.14
N ASN A 184 -18.62 -5.37 -0.38
CA ASN A 184 -20.00 -5.53 0.00
C ASN A 184 -20.69 -6.47 -1.01
N VAL A 185 -20.82 -7.72 -0.63
CA VAL A 185 -21.39 -8.79 -1.47
C VAL A 185 -22.89 -8.86 -1.19
N PRO A 186 -23.77 -8.83 -2.22
CA PRO A 186 -25.21 -9.05 -2.07
C PRO A 186 -25.52 -10.42 -1.48
N ASP A 187 -26.63 -10.52 -0.74
CA ASP A 187 -27.00 -11.77 -0.08
C ASP A 187 -27.29 -12.89 -1.09
N GLU A 188 -27.85 -12.56 -2.24
CA GLU A 188 -28.10 -13.51 -3.33
C GLU A 188 -26.81 -14.19 -3.81
N ILE A 189 -25.67 -13.49 -3.78
CA ILE A 189 -24.38 -14.08 -4.13
C ILE A 189 -23.81 -14.89 -2.96
N LYS A 190 -24.00 -14.42 -1.72
CA LYS A 190 -23.56 -15.16 -0.53
C LYS A 190 -24.23 -16.52 -0.46
N ASP A 191 -25.53 -16.57 -0.79
CA ASP A 191 -26.31 -17.82 -0.77
C ASP A 191 -25.95 -18.78 -1.92
N MET A 192 -25.50 -18.23 -3.05
CA MET A 192 -25.10 -19.06 -4.21
C MET A 192 -23.69 -19.66 -4.06
N TYR A 193 -22.83 -19.02 -3.31
CA TYR A 193 -21.43 -19.41 -3.17
C TYR A 193 -21.09 -19.53 -1.68
N ILE A 194 -21.23 -20.75 -1.14
CA ILE A 194 -20.71 -21.06 0.19
C ILE A 194 -19.18 -21.01 0.11
N VAL A 195 -18.61 -19.87 0.45
CA VAL A 195 -17.16 -19.71 0.58
C VAL A 195 -16.76 -20.07 2.01
N GLU A 196 -17.12 -21.26 2.46
CA GLU A 196 -16.47 -21.83 3.63
C GLU A 196 -15.14 -22.44 3.18
N PRO A 197 -14.02 -22.05 3.78
CA PRO A 197 -12.75 -22.69 3.47
C PRO A 197 -12.89 -24.17 3.86
N LEU A 198 -12.71 -25.05 2.89
CA LEU A 198 -12.65 -26.50 3.14
C LEU A 198 -11.52 -26.75 4.14
N VAL A 199 -11.87 -27.09 5.36
CA VAL A 199 -10.90 -27.42 6.40
C VAL A 199 -10.47 -28.87 6.20
N PRO A 200 -9.23 -29.14 5.77
CA PRO A 200 -8.76 -30.50 5.63
C PRO A 200 -8.57 -31.13 7.01
N LYS A 201 -9.14 -32.29 7.24
CA LYS A 201 -8.81 -33.18 8.37
C LYS A 201 -7.86 -34.27 7.89
N LEU A 202 -6.70 -34.34 8.48
CA LEU A 202 -5.73 -35.37 8.22
C LEU A 202 -5.98 -36.52 9.20
N TYR A 203 -6.24 -37.72 8.65
CA TYR A 203 -6.33 -38.97 9.39
C TYR A 203 -5.08 -39.79 9.09
N LEU A 204 -4.38 -40.19 10.15
CA LEU A 204 -3.18 -41.00 10.05
C LEU A 204 -3.45 -42.36 10.72
N ASP A 205 -3.44 -43.44 9.95
CA ASP A 205 -3.44 -44.79 10.48
C ASP A 205 -1.98 -45.29 10.52
N ILE A 206 -1.48 -45.53 11.71
CA ILE A 206 -0.12 -45.97 11.91
C ILE A 206 -0.12 -47.41 12.40
N TYR A 207 0.38 -48.30 11.58
CA TYR A 207 0.56 -49.72 11.93
C TYR A 207 2.03 -49.99 12.22
N HIS A 208 2.30 -50.47 13.41
CA HIS A 208 3.62 -50.92 13.82
C HIS A 208 3.68 -52.43 13.91
N ASN A 209 4.52 -53.05 13.08
CA ASN A 209 4.91 -54.43 13.21
C ASN A 209 6.41 -54.48 13.49
N ARG A 210 6.85 -55.49 14.24
CA ARG A 210 8.24 -55.66 14.78
C ARG A 210 9.39 -55.32 13.80
N LYS A 211 9.09 -55.24 12.49
CA LYS A 211 10.08 -54.97 11.44
C LYS A 211 9.75 -53.77 10.51
N LYS A 212 8.53 -53.26 10.57
CA LYS A 212 8.10 -52.16 9.67
C LYS A 212 7.06 -51.28 10.35
N VAL A 213 7.17 -49.95 10.11
CA VAL A 213 6.11 -48.98 10.38
C VAL A 213 5.43 -48.67 9.05
N SER A 214 4.15 -48.84 8.98
CA SER A 214 3.31 -48.49 7.84
C SER A 214 2.38 -47.35 8.24
N VAL A 215 2.37 -46.28 7.45
CA VAL A 215 1.53 -45.10 7.70
C VAL A 215 0.62 -44.89 6.49
N THR A 216 -0.69 -44.90 6.73
CA THR A 216 -1.68 -44.51 5.74
C THR A 216 -2.25 -43.14 6.11
N ALA A 217 -2.11 -42.18 5.22
CA ALA A 217 -2.64 -40.83 5.40
C ALA A 217 -3.89 -40.63 4.53
N VAL A 218 -4.97 -40.19 5.13
CA VAL A 218 -6.23 -39.85 4.42
C VAL A 218 -6.58 -38.40 4.75
N VAL A 219 -6.74 -37.59 3.71
CA VAL A 219 -7.24 -36.22 3.84
C VAL A 219 -8.72 -36.21 3.51
N LYS A 220 -9.55 -35.83 4.48
CA LYS A 220 -10.98 -35.61 4.28
C LYS A 220 -11.31 -34.15 4.40
N PHE A 221 -12.11 -33.63 3.46
CA PHE A 221 -12.65 -32.28 3.53
C PHE A 221 -14.06 -32.39 4.16
N GLN A 222 -14.31 -31.56 5.17
CA GLN A 222 -15.67 -31.39 5.68
C GLN A 222 -16.31 -30.22 4.94
N TYR A 223 -17.48 -30.46 4.41
CA TYR A 223 -18.39 -29.48 3.85
C TYR A 223 -19.25 -28.91 4.97
#